data_b0c27b7ae0501758644b39c9203658e5
#
_entry.id   b0c27b7ae0501758644b39c9203658e5
#
_cell.length_a   1.000
_cell.length_b   1.000
_cell.length_c   1.000
_cell.angle_alpha   90.00
_cell.angle_beta   90.00
_cell.angle_gamma   90.00
#
_symmetry.space_group_name_H-M   'P 1'
#
loop_
_entity.id
_entity.type
_entity.pdbx_description
1 polymer ?
#
loop_
_entity_poly.entity_id
_entity_poly.type
_entity_poly.pdbx_seq_one_letter_code
_entity_poly.pdbx_strand_id
1 'polypeptide(L)'
;QQKYAHGDFTLPGPNPYLGGDIHLERADFGSPIPISVDSETSWQAWFKQDISFRVPKGNIYLGLDLPQGVKTKSNQAMMRLFCELFLDTVSEQHYQAEMAGLHYNVYAHNAGLTLYTTGLSNHQHDLLLTLVDNLFSVEFCLQRFVEIKRQLIKHWRNSETSKPISQLFSLLNGQLIPSMATNIELAELLDSVSFEQFDEF
;
A
#
# COMPACT_ATOMS: atom_id res chain seq x y z
N GLN A 1 41.06 -16.95 23.76
CA GLN A 1 40.22 -17.25 22.56
C GLN A 1 38.82 -17.61 23.05
N GLN A 2 37.87 -16.66 23.03
CA GLN A 2 36.47 -16.96 23.25
C GLN A 2 35.95 -17.75 22.04
N LYS A 3 35.62 -19.04 22.27
CA LYS A 3 34.84 -19.80 21.35
C LYS A 3 33.44 -19.18 21.32
N TYR A 4 33.13 -18.45 20.28
CA TYR A 4 31.74 -18.11 19.97
C TYR A 4 31.02 -19.44 19.75
N ALA A 5 30.03 -19.75 20.59
CA ALA A 5 29.11 -20.81 20.32
C ALA A 5 28.44 -20.46 18.98
N HIS A 6 28.65 -21.28 17.96
CA HIS A 6 27.92 -21.18 16.72
C HIS A 6 26.45 -21.46 17.07
N GLY A 7 25.65 -20.42 17.26
CA GLY A 7 24.19 -20.56 17.18
C GLY A 7 23.84 -21.21 15.85
N ASP A 8 22.74 -21.89 15.78
CA ASP A 8 22.23 -22.58 14.58
C ASP A 8 21.96 -21.56 13.45
N PHE A 9 23.04 -21.09 12.81
CA PHE A 9 22.92 -20.28 11.60
C PHE A 9 22.56 -21.20 10.45
N THR A 10 21.31 -21.19 10.06
CA THR A 10 20.84 -21.84 8.84
C THR A 10 20.92 -20.87 7.66
N LEU A 11 21.34 -21.36 6.51
CA LEU A 11 21.24 -20.57 5.29
C LEU A 11 19.76 -20.28 4.99
N PRO A 12 19.40 -19.06 4.52
CA PRO A 12 18.05 -18.79 4.09
C PRO A 12 17.64 -19.77 2.98
N GLY A 13 16.37 -20.18 3.00
CA GLY A 13 15.79 -21.00 1.95
C GLY A 13 15.82 -20.30 0.58
N PRO A 14 15.57 -21.03 -0.50
CA PRO A 14 15.45 -20.41 -1.83
C PRO A 14 14.30 -19.41 -1.83
N ASN A 15 14.53 -18.27 -2.49
CA ASN A 15 13.51 -17.24 -2.60
C ASN A 15 12.35 -17.72 -3.50
N PRO A 16 11.11 -17.79 -3.02
CA PRO A 16 9.97 -18.32 -3.76
C PRO A 16 9.55 -17.45 -4.95
N TYR A 17 9.99 -16.20 -4.99
CA TYR A 17 9.70 -15.25 -6.07
C TYR A 17 10.77 -15.26 -7.18
N LEU A 18 11.80 -16.09 -7.07
CA LEU A 18 12.81 -16.27 -8.09
C LEU A 18 12.54 -17.55 -8.88
N GLY A 19 12.68 -17.47 -10.20
CA GLY A 19 12.48 -18.59 -11.11
C GLY A 19 11.11 -18.59 -11.77
N GLY A 20 10.78 -19.67 -12.47
CA GLY A 20 9.58 -19.80 -13.28
C GLY A 20 9.76 -19.27 -14.71
N ASP A 21 8.84 -19.67 -15.57
CA ASP A 21 8.85 -19.27 -16.99
C ASP A 21 8.35 -17.82 -17.12
N ILE A 22 9.20 -16.99 -17.64
CA ILE A 22 8.87 -15.61 -17.96
C ILE A 22 8.32 -15.55 -19.39
N HIS A 23 7.00 -15.58 -19.52
CA HIS A 23 6.34 -15.47 -20.80
C HIS A 23 5.96 -14.03 -21.13
N LEU A 24 6.24 -13.62 -22.37
CA LEU A 24 5.67 -12.42 -22.96
C LEU A 24 4.36 -12.80 -23.64
N GLU A 25 3.24 -12.52 -23.02
CA GLU A 25 1.96 -12.65 -23.70
C GLU A 25 1.86 -11.63 -24.83
N ARG A 26 1.46 -12.10 -26.02
CA ARG A 26 1.34 -11.27 -27.22
C ARG A 26 -0.13 -11.08 -27.55
N ALA A 27 -0.81 -10.25 -26.79
CA ALA A 27 -2.14 -9.80 -27.19
C ALA A 27 -2.07 -8.32 -27.62
N ASP A 28 -2.45 -8.01 -28.85
CA ASP A 28 -2.47 -6.64 -29.36
C ASP A 28 -3.81 -5.97 -28.99
N PHE A 29 -3.94 -5.52 -27.75
CA PHE A 29 -5.09 -4.72 -27.33
C PHE A 29 -4.70 -3.22 -27.37
N GLY A 30 -5.24 -2.50 -28.35
CA GLY A 30 -4.95 -1.07 -28.53
C GLY A 30 -5.51 -0.14 -27.45
N SER A 31 -6.49 -0.61 -26.67
CA SER A 31 -7.18 0.13 -25.60
C SER A 31 -7.35 -0.72 -24.35
N PRO A 32 -7.50 -0.14 -23.17
CA PRO A 32 -7.88 -0.89 -21.99
C PRO A 32 -9.19 -1.64 -22.23
N ILE A 33 -9.21 -2.91 -21.90
CA ILE A 33 -10.38 -3.76 -22.06
C ILE A 33 -10.94 -4.06 -20.69
N PRO A 34 -12.24 -3.78 -20.41
CA PRO A 34 -12.87 -4.29 -19.22
C PRO A 34 -12.93 -5.81 -19.32
N ILE A 35 -12.36 -6.49 -18.35
CA ILE A 35 -12.60 -7.91 -18.17
C ILE A 35 -14.02 -7.99 -17.62
N SER A 36 -14.94 -8.54 -18.43
CA SER A 36 -16.33 -8.72 -18.01
C SER A 36 -16.35 -9.52 -16.72
N VAL A 37 -16.84 -8.90 -15.68
CA VAL A 37 -17.12 -9.55 -14.42
C VAL A 37 -18.62 -9.75 -14.35
N ASP A 38 -19.04 -10.89 -13.83
CA ASP A 38 -20.45 -11.21 -13.66
C ASP A 38 -21.18 -10.06 -12.95
N SER A 39 -22.35 -9.69 -13.46
CA SER A 39 -23.15 -8.57 -12.95
C SER A 39 -23.61 -8.72 -11.50
N GLU A 40 -23.37 -9.88 -10.89
CA GLU A 40 -23.66 -10.17 -9.48
C GLU A 40 -22.51 -9.81 -8.53
N THR A 41 -21.32 -9.50 -9.06
CA THR A 41 -20.16 -9.14 -8.25
C THR A 41 -19.97 -7.62 -8.24
N SER A 42 -19.64 -7.07 -7.07
CA SER A 42 -19.40 -5.62 -6.86
C SER A 42 -18.02 -5.14 -7.31
N TRP A 43 -17.30 -5.91 -8.13
CA TRP A 43 -15.97 -5.53 -8.61
C TRP A 43 -15.90 -5.40 -10.13
N GLN A 44 -14.99 -4.56 -10.62
CA GLN A 44 -14.70 -4.37 -12.03
C GLN A 44 -13.19 -4.53 -12.24
N ALA A 45 -12.81 -5.27 -13.28
CA ALA A 45 -11.42 -5.41 -13.67
C ALA A 45 -11.16 -4.79 -15.05
N TRP A 46 -10.03 -4.14 -15.19
CA TRP A 46 -9.57 -3.56 -16.45
C TRP A 46 -8.17 -4.08 -16.76
N PHE A 47 -7.97 -4.53 -17.96
CA PHE A 47 -6.68 -5.03 -18.42
C PHE A 47 -6.19 -4.23 -19.62
N LYS A 48 -4.92 -3.88 -19.60
CA LYS A 48 -4.23 -3.33 -20.77
C LYS A 48 -2.83 -3.92 -20.85
N GLN A 49 -2.50 -4.49 -22.01
CA GLN A 49 -1.14 -4.91 -22.29
C GLN A 49 -0.31 -3.75 -22.80
N ASP A 50 0.88 -3.55 -22.22
CA ASP A 50 1.88 -2.64 -22.79
C ASP A 50 2.63 -3.36 -23.91
N ILE A 51 2.56 -2.80 -25.10
CA ILE A 51 3.24 -3.30 -26.31
C ILE A 51 4.51 -2.50 -26.65
N SER A 52 4.78 -1.41 -25.92
CA SER A 52 5.85 -0.47 -26.25
C SER A 52 7.23 -1.07 -26.02
N PHE A 53 7.46 -1.67 -24.87
CA PHE A 53 8.78 -2.18 -24.46
C PHE A 53 8.90 -3.70 -24.49
N ARG A 54 7.80 -4.43 -24.56
CA ARG A 54 7.74 -5.90 -24.57
C ARG A 54 8.58 -6.56 -23.48
N VAL A 55 8.50 -6.02 -22.27
CA VAL A 55 9.14 -6.56 -21.07
C VAL A 55 8.16 -7.38 -20.25
N PRO A 56 8.58 -8.47 -19.57
CA PRO A 56 7.71 -9.30 -18.74
C PRO A 56 7.45 -8.63 -17.38
N LYS A 57 7.01 -7.41 -17.40
CA LYS A 57 6.68 -6.62 -16.19
C LYS A 57 5.23 -6.17 -16.24
N GLY A 58 4.60 -6.18 -15.08
CA GLY A 58 3.24 -5.73 -14.91
C GLY A 58 3.08 -4.74 -13.77
N ASN A 59 1.94 -4.09 -13.75
CA ASN A 59 1.47 -3.27 -12.65
C ASN A 59 0.03 -3.70 -12.36
N ILE A 60 -0.26 -4.02 -11.11
CA ILE A 60 -1.61 -4.37 -10.68
C ILE A 60 -2.04 -3.34 -9.62
N TYR A 61 -3.19 -2.74 -9.83
CA TYR A 61 -3.83 -1.84 -8.89
C TYR A 61 -5.15 -2.46 -8.44
N LEU A 62 -5.27 -2.72 -7.15
CA LEU A 62 -6.49 -3.17 -6.52
C LEU A 62 -7.06 -2.02 -5.67
N GLY A 63 -8.07 -1.34 -6.18
CA GLY A 63 -8.81 -0.30 -5.45
C GLY A 63 -9.90 -0.91 -4.60
N LEU A 64 -9.94 -0.55 -3.32
CA LEU A 64 -11.00 -0.90 -2.38
C LEU A 64 -11.76 0.37 -2.01
N ASP A 65 -13.01 0.41 -2.41
CA ASP A 65 -13.93 1.51 -2.03
C ASP A 65 -14.44 1.27 -0.61
N LEU A 66 -14.04 2.13 0.32
CA LEU A 66 -14.35 2.07 1.74
C LEU A 66 -15.02 3.37 2.20
N PRO A 67 -16.26 3.65 1.79
CA PRO A 67 -16.90 4.93 2.02
C PRO A 67 -17.04 5.28 3.51
N GLN A 68 -17.16 4.31 4.39
CA GLN A 68 -17.21 4.55 5.84
C GLN A 68 -15.82 4.88 6.39
N GLY A 69 -14.76 4.23 5.86
CA GLY A 69 -13.37 4.43 6.26
C GLY A 69 -12.78 5.79 5.85
N VAL A 70 -13.48 6.57 5.01
CA VAL A 70 -13.03 7.91 4.57
C VAL A 70 -14.08 9.00 4.81
N LYS A 71 -15.18 8.66 5.48
CA LYS A 71 -16.35 9.53 5.66
C LYS A 71 -16.03 10.81 6.43
N THR A 72 -15.19 10.72 7.43
CA THR A 72 -14.78 11.87 8.26
C THR A 72 -13.29 12.14 8.08
N LYS A 73 -12.85 13.37 8.35
CA LYS A 73 -11.43 13.73 8.31
C LYS A 73 -10.61 12.90 9.31
N SER A 74 -11.19 12.52 10.46
CA SER A 74 -10.55 11.62 11.43
C SER A 74 -10.34 10.22 10.84
N ASN A 75 -11.36 9.68 10.17
CA ASN A 75 -11.26 8.38 9.50
C ASN A 75 -10.19 8.41 8.40
N GLN A 76 -10.08 9.51 7.65
CA GLN A 76 -9.01 9.68 6.65
C GLN A 76 -7.62 9.65 7.28
N ALA A 77 -7.46 10.24 8.47
CA ALA A 77 -6.19 10.18 9.21
C ALA A 77 -5.87 8.75 9.68
N MET A 78 -6.88 8.04 10.22
CA MET A 78 -6.75 6.64 10.64
C MET A 78 -6.47 5.71 9.45
N MET A 79 -7.13 5.91 8.30
CA MET A 79 -6.89 5.13 7.09
C MET A 79 -5.44 5.28 6.58
N ARG A 80 -4.88 6.49 6.64
CA ARG A 80 -3.47 6.70 6.29
C ARG A 80 -2.52 6.06 7.28
N LEU A 81 -2.83 6.13 8.58
CA LEU A 81 -2.06 5.43 9.60
C LEU A 81 -2.13 3.91 9.41
N PHE A 82 -3.30 3.38 9.05
CA PHE A 82 -3.47 1.97 8.72
C PHE A 82 -2.54 1.54 7.57
N CYS A 83 -2.50 2.31 6.48
CA CYS A 83 -1.61 2.01 5.34
C CYS A 83 -0.13 1.96 5.76
N GLU A 84 0.34 2.92 6.56
CA GLU A 84 1.73 2.96 7.03
C GLU A 84 2.06 1.80 7.98
N LEU A 85 1.15 1.50 8.92
CA LEU A 85 1.30 0.35 9.84
C LEU A 85 1.27 -0.97 9.10
N PHE A 86 0.39 -1.12 8.12
CA PHE A 86 0.32 -2.31 7.28
C PHE A 86 1.64 -2.54 6.56
N LEU A 87 2.15 -1.52 5.84
CA LEU A 87 3.42 -1.61 5.12
C LEU A 87 4.59 -1.96 6.04
N ASP A 88 4.64 -1.37 7.22
CA ASP A 88 5.66 -1.68 8.24
C ASP A 88 5.58 -3.15 8.69
N THR A 89 4.36 -3.63 8.97
CA THR A 89 4.15 -5.00 9.47
C THR A 89 4.48 -6.06 8.42
N VAL A 90 4.10 -5.84 7.16
CA VAL A 90 4.31 -6.84 6.10
C VAL A 90 5.71 -6.77 5.47
N SER A 91 6.49 -5.71 5.73
CA SER A 91 7.78 -5.48 5.09
C SER A 91 8.79 -6.60 5.34
N GLU A 92 8.82 -7.15 6.55
CA GLU A 92 9.71 -8.26 6.90
C GLU A 92 9.30 -9.56 6.20
N GLN A 93 8.00 -9.85 6.13
CA GLN A 93 7.46 -11.06 5.51
C GLN A 93 7.70 -11.08 3.99
N HIS A 94 7.63 -9.92 3.34
CA HIS A 94 7.75 -9.79 1.89
C HIS A 94 9.12 -9.27 1.42
N TYR A 95 10.12 -9.25 2.30
CA TYR A 95 11.48 -8.87 1.93
C TYR A 95 12.04 -9.65 0.75
N GLN A 96 11.71 -10.94 0.65
CA GLN A 96 12.14 -11.79 -0.46
C GLN A 96 11.50 -11.39 -1.81
N ALA A 97 10.28 -10.86 -1.80
CA ALA A 97 9.65 -10.32 -3.01
C ALA A 97 10.39 -9.07 -3.50
N GLU A 98 10.73 -8.16 -2.60
CA GLU A 98 11.53 -6.96 -2.91
C GLU A 98 12.90 -7.33 -3.51
N MET A 99 13.57 -8.32 -2.94
CA MET A 99 14.86 -8.84 -3.46
C MET A 99 14.73 -9.48 -4.85
N ALA A 100 13.54 -9.99 -5.18
CA ALA A 100 13.24 -10.54 -6.51
C ALA A 100 12.80 -9.46 -7.53
N GLY A 101 12.75 -8.18 -7.14
CA GLY A 101 12.33 -7.07 -7.99
C GLY A 101 10.81 -6.94 -8.13
N LEU A 102 10.07 -7.50 -7.17
CA LEU A 102 8.64 -7.27 -6.99
C LEU A 102 8.45 -6.21 -5.91
N HIS A 103 7.79 -5.13 -6.24
CA HIS A 103 7.51 -4.05 -5.31
C HIS A 103 6.01 -3.94 -5.07
N TYR A 104 5.64 -3.52 -3.87
CA TYR A 104 4.26 -3.31 -3.49
C TYR A 104 4.12 -2.02 -2.68
N ASN A 105 2.93 -1.48 -2.66
CA ASN A 105 2.58 -0.32 -1.84
C ASN A 105 1.08 -0.33 -1.54
N VAL A 106 0.70 0.27 -0.43
CA VAL A 106 -0.69 0.54 -0.05
C VAL A 106 -0.81 2.03 0.28
N TYR A 107 -1.79 2.69 -0.29
CA TYR A 107 -2.03 4.10 -0.01
C TYR A 107 -3.51 4.43 0.05
N ALA A 108 -3.85 5.34 0.95
CA ALA A 108 -5.19 5.83 1.14
C ALA A 108 -5.53 6.95 0.14
N HIS A 109 -6.78 6.96 -0.33
CA HIS A 109 -7.35 8.02 -1.17
C HIS A 109 -8.77 8.36 -0.70
N ASN A 110 -9.43 9.30 -1.39
CA ASN A 110 -10.74 9.83 -0.94
C ASN A 110 -11.90 8.84 -1.01
N ALA A 111 -11.75 7.71 -1.70
CA ALA A 111 -12.78 6.67 -1.78
C ALA A 111 -12.44 5.44 -0.91
N GLY A 112 -11.20 5.32 -0.42
CA GLY A 112 -10.75 4.16 0.33
C GLY A 112 -9.24 3.99 0.28
N LEU A 113 -8.77 2.81 -0.11
CA LEU A 113 -7.35 2.51 -0.29
C LEU A 113 -7.08 1.77 -1.61
N THR A 114 -5.85 1.88 -2.07
CA THR A 114 -5.35 1.10 -3.22
C THR A 114 -4.14 0.29 -2.82
N LEU A 115 -4.18 -1.01 -3.07
CA LEU A 115 -3.04 -1.91 -3.03
C LEU A 115 -2.44 -1.97 -4.44
N TYR A 116 -1.14 -1.77 -4.53
CA TYR A 116 -0.40 -1.70 -5.79
C TYR A 116 0.78 -2.65 -5.78
N THR A 117 0.94 -3.43 -6.83
CA THR A 117 2.13 -4.27 -7.04
C THR A 117 2.75 -4.00 -8.41
N THR A 118 4.07 -4.03 -8.50
CA THR A 118 4.83 -3.83 -9.73
C THR A 118 6.06 -4.72 -9.77
N GLY A 119 6.48 -5.14 -10.94
CA GLY A 119 7.67 -5.95 -11.14
C GLY A 119 7.48 -7.04 -12.18
N LEU A 120 8.22 -8.15 -12.05
CA LEU A 120 8.10 -9.30 -12.93
C LEU A 120 6.72 -9.96 -12.81
N SER A 121 6.07 -10.23 -13.94
CA SER A 121 4.65 -10.63 -13.98
C SER A 121 4.38 -12.03 -13.44
N ASN A 122 5.36 -12.94 -13.47
CA ASN A 122 5.19 -14.35 -13.14
C ASN A 122 4.75 -14.63 -11.68
N HIS A 123 5.24 -13.85 -10.71
CA HIS A 123 4.89 -14.01 -9.28
C HIS A 123 4.09 -12.84 -8.69
N GLN A 124 3.68 -11.90 -9.54
CA GLN A 124 2.94 -10.71 -9.08
C GLN A 124 1.56 -11.06 -8.52
N HIS A 125 0.91 -12.05 -9.11
CA HIS A 125 -0.39 -12.53 -8.67
C HIS A 125 -0.30 -13.17 -7.27
N ASP A 126 0.68 -14.03 -7.05
CA ASP A 126 0.88 -14.71 -5.76
C ASP A 126 1.18 -13.70 -4.65
N LEU A 127 2.03 -12.72 -4.94
CA LEU A 127 2.30 -11.61 -4.01
C LEU A 127 1.03 -10.83 -3.70
N LEU A 128 0.23 -10.48 -4.72
CA LEU A 128 -1.01 -9.74 -4.53
C LEU A 128 -1.99 -10.49 -3.62
N LEU A 129 -2.21 -11.79 -3.87
CA LEU A 129 -3.11 -12.61 -3.05
C LEU A 129 -2.64 -12.66 -1.59
N THR A 130 -1.35 -12.88 -1.36
CA THR A 130 -0.78 -12.90 -0.01
C THR A 130 -0.93 -11.55 0.70
N LEU A 131 -0.74 -10.44 -0.01
CA LEU A 131 -0.95 -9.11 0.55
C LEU A 131 -2.43 -8.83 0.87
N VAL A 132 -3.35 -9.34 0.04
CA VAL A 132 -4.79 -9.24 0.31
C VAL A 132 -5.17 -10.05 1.54
N ASP A 133 -4.68 -11.27 1.67
CA ASP A 133 -4.91 -12.09 2.87
C ASP A 133 -4.37 -11.41 4.13
N ASN A 134 -3.18 -10.83 4.04
CA ASN A 134 -2.58 -10.06 5.14
C ASN A 134 -3.42 -8.81 5.47
N LEU A 135 -4.03 -8.14 4.49
CA LEU A 135 -4.83 -6.94 4.70
C LEU A 135 -6.03 -7.20 5.63
N PHE A 136 -6.61 -8.40 5.56
CA PHE A 136 -7.76 -8.80 6.39
C PHE A 136 -7.39 -9.54 7.69
N SER A 137 -6.13 -9.92 7.85
CA SER A 137 -5.66 -10.72 9.00
C SER A 137 -4.61 -10.03 9.85
N VAL A 138 -4.18 -8.82 9.48
CA VAL A 138 -3.11 -8.12 10.19
C VAL A 138 -3.54 -7.71 11.59
N GLU A 139 -2.69 -8.00 12.57
CA GLU A 139 -2.81 -7.50 13.94
C GLU A 139 -1.70 -6.48 14.20
N PHE A 140 -2.05 -5.36 14.80
CA PHE A 140 -1.11 -4.28 15.05
C PHE A 140 -0.62 -4.28 16.49
N CYS A 141 0.68 -4.05 16.65
CA CYS A 141 1.31 -3.91 17.95
C CYS A 141 1.20 -2.46 18.44
N LEU A 142 0.80 -2.26 19.70
CA LEU A 142 0.70 -0.94 20.33
C LEU A 142 2.02 -0.13 20.21
N GLN A 143 3.16 -0.78 20.36
CA GLN A 143 4.45 -0.09 20.28
C GLN A 143 4.67 0.50 18.88
N ARG A 144 4.42 -0.30 17.83
CA ARG A 144 4.56 0.17 16.43
C ARG A 144 3.53 1.24 16.10
N PHE A 145 2.28 1.09 16.59
CA PHE A 145 1.27 2.14 16.46
C PHE A 145 1.77 3.49 16.99
N VAL A 146 2.32 3.53 18.20
CA VAL A 146 2.82 4.79 18.79
C VAL A 146 3.97 5.38 17.99
N GLU A 147 4.90 4.55 17.51
CA GLU A 147 6.06 4.98 16.72
C GLU A 147 5.65 5.53 15.36
N ILE A 148 4.87 4.78 14.59
CA ILE A 148 4.43 5.16 13.23
C ILE A 148 3.50 6.37 13.30
N LYS A 149 2.54 6.39 14.24
CA LYS A 149 1.68 7.54 14.48
C LYS A 149 2.49 8.83 14.70
N ARG A 150 3.50 8.78 15.58
CA ARG A 150 4.37 9.93 15.85
C ARG A 150 5.17 10.36 14.61
N GLN A 151 5.70 9.40 13.84
CA GLN A 151 6.44 9.69 12.61
C GLN A 151 5.54 10.36 11.57
N LEU A 152 4.32 9.86 11.39
CA LEU A 152 3.36 10.36 10.42
C LEU A 152 2.90 11.79 10.79
N ILE A 153 2.58 12.04 12.05
CA ILE A 153 2.24 13.39 12.56
C ILE A 153 3.39 14.37 12.30
N LYS A 154 4.62 13.96 12.62
CA LYS A 154 5.81 14.78 12.36
C LYS A 154 5.99 15.06 10.86
N HIS A 155 5.80 14.06 10.02
CA HIS A 155 5.88 14.21 8.56
C HIS A 155 4.85 15.23 8.06
N TRP A 156 3.59 15.14 8.51
CA TRP A 156 2.54 16.06 8.11
C TRP A 156 2.76 17.49 8.60
N ARG A 157 3.22 17.68 9.84
CA ARG A 157 3.58 19.01 10.36
C ARG A 157 4.74 19.62 9.59
N ASN A 158 5.72 18.80 9.18
CA ASN A 158 6.83 19.28 8.35
C ASN A 158 6.43 19.66 6.92
N SER A 159 5.22 19.35 6.47
CA SER A 159 4.73 19.74 5.14
C SER A 159 4.67 21.26 4.95
N GLU A 160 4.59 22.03 6.04
CA GLU A 160 4.65 23.49 6.02
C GLU A 160 6.03 24.04 5.57
N THR A 161 7.08 23.23 5.65
CA THR A 161 8.41 23.58 5.17
C THR A 161 8.68 23.09 3.74
N SER A 162 7.68 22.49 3.10
CA SER A 162 7.78 22.00 1.73
C SER A 162 7.84 23.17 0.71
N LYS A 163 8.11 22.83 -0.56
CA LYS A 163 8.17 23.83 -1.64
C LYS A 163 6.85 24.62 -1.71
N PRO A 164 6.88 25.95 -1.92
CA PRO A 164 5.67 26.78 -1.95
C PRO A 164 4.58 26.28 -2.90
N ILE A 165 4.96 25.73 -4.03
CA ILE A 165 4.02 25.16 -5.01
C ILE A 165 3.24 23.95 -4.41
N SER A 166 3.89 23.10 -3.61
CA SER A 166 3.26 21.96 -2.96
C SER A 166 2.29 22.41 -1.87
N GLN A 167 2.66 23.47 -1.11
CA GLN A 167 1.77 24.09 -0.13
C GLN A 167 0.54 24.69 -0.79
N LEU A 168 0.72 25.41 -1.92
CA LEU A 168 -0.37 25.99 -2.67
C LEU A 168 -1.36 24.92 -3.15
N PHE A 169 -0.88 23.81 -3.74
CA PHE A 169 -1.75 22.72 -4.15
C PHE A 169 -2.47 22.04 -2.99
N SER A 170 -1.82 21.88 -1.85
CA SER A 170 -2.45 21.32 -0.65
C SER A 170 -3.59 22.22 -0.15
N LEU A 171 -3.37 23.52 -0.08
CA LEU A 171 -4.39 24.48 0.32
C LEU A 171 -5.54 24.55 -0.70
N LEU A 172 -5.20 24.58 -2.00
CA LEU A 172 -6.20 24.63 -3.07
C LEU A 172 -7.11 23.38 -3.03
N ASN A 173 -6.53 22.20 -2.87
CA ASN A 173 -7.29 20.95 -2.76
C ASN A 173 -8.21 20.97 -1.52
N GLY A 174 -7.75 21.46 -0.37
CA GLY A 174 -8.57 21.61 0.82
C GLY A 174 -9.74 22.58 0.65
N GLN A 175 -9.58 23.61 -0.21
CA GLN A 175 -10.67 24.57 -0.53
C GLN A 175 -11.65 24.02 -1.58
N LEU A 176 -11.15 23.32 -2.59
CA LEU A 176 -11.99 22.78 -3.68
C LEU A 176 -12.74 21.51 -3.27
N ILE A 177 -12.20 20.74 -2.34
CA ILE A 177 -12.78 19.49 -1.86
C ILE A 177 -12.99 19.58 -0.35
N PRO A 178 -14.14 20.09 0.12
CA PRO A 178 -14.39 20.31 1.55
C PRO A 178 -14.28 19.09 2.45
N SER A 179 -14.48 17.90 1.85
CA SER A 179 -14.31 16.61 2.55
C SER A 179 -12.85 16.21 2.74
N MET A 180 -11.90 16.84 2.03
CA MET A 180 -10.49 16.50 2.09
C MET A 180 -9.81 17.24 3.26
N ALA A 181 -9.12 16.48 4.12
CA ALA A 181 -8.33 17.08 5.20
C ALA A 181 -6.97 17.56 4.67
N THR A 182 -6.53 18.70 5.15
CA THR A 182 -5.15 19.18 4.97
C THR A 182 -4.18 18.36 5.85
N ASN A 183 -2.90 18.39 5.54
CA ASN A 183 -1.90 17.68 6.36
C ASN A 183 -1.89 18.13 7.82
N ILE A 184 -2.11 19.40 8.08
CA ILE A 184 -2.16 19.93 9.44
C ILE A 184 -3.40 19.41 10.17
N GLU A 185 -4.58 19.48 9.55
CA GLU A 185 -5.80 18.90 10.11
C GLU A 185 -5.65 17.39 10.37
N LEU A 186 -5.03 16.64 9.46
CA LEU A 186 -4.74 15.22 9.64
C LEU A 186 -3.83 14.98 10.85
N ALA A 187 -2.79 15.81 11.03
CA ALA A 187 -1.87 15.70 12.15
C ALA A 187 -2.56 15.97 13.50
N GLU A 188 -3.41 17.00 13.57
CA GLU A 188 -4.16 17.36 14.77
C GLU A 188 -5.18 16.28 15.14
N LEU A 189 -5.93 15.79 14.15
CA LEU A 189 -6.93 14.75 14.35
C LEU A 189 -6.28 13.43 14.78
N LEU A 190 -5.19 13.03 14.12
CA LEU A 190 -4.49 11.80 14.45
C LEU A 190 -3.87 11.86 15.86
N ASP A 191 -3.40 13.01 16.30
CA ASP A 191 -2.79 13.17 17.62
C ASP A 191 -3.73 12.75 18.75
N SER A 192 -5.03 12.95 18.59
CA SER A 192 -6.07 12.59 19.55
C SER A 192 -6.54 11.14 19.50
N VAL A 193 -6.20 10.35 18.45
CA VAL A 193 -6.65 8.97 18.27
C VAL A 193 -5.92 8.02 19.22
N SER A 194 -6.64 7.24 20.02
CA SER A 194 -6.06 6.17 20.83
C SER A 194 -5.89 4.87 20.04
N PHE A 195 -5.15 3.91 20.61
CA PHE A 195 -4.98 2.60 19.97
C PHE A 195 -6.31 1.83 19.91
N GLU A 196 -7.11 1.91 20.95
CA GLU A 196 -8.43 1.26 21.01
C GLU A 196 -9.37 1.80 19.94
N GLN A 197 -9.39 3.12 19.73
CA GLN A 197 -10.19 3.75 18.67
C GLN A 197 -9.72 3.35 17.26
N PHE A 198 -8.42 3.12 17.11
CA PHE A 198 -7.84 2.66 15.85
C PHE A 198 -8.12 1.16 15.60
N ASP A 199 -8.10 0.35 16.63
CA ASP A 199 -8.37 -1.09 16.55
C ASP A 199 -9.85 -1.40 16.24
N GLU A 200 -10.77 -0.53 16.69
CA GLU A 200 -12.20 -0.60 16.36
C GLU A 200 -12.53 -0.06 14.95
N PHE A 201 -11.59 0.67 14.31
CA PHE A 201 -11.78 1.30 13.00
C PHE A 201 -11.68 0.30 11.85
#